data_5dc246e840d710a40ac46bf026d5f7b3
#
_entry.id   5dc246e840d710a40ac46bf026d5f7b3
#
_cell.length_a   1.000
_cell.length_b   1.000
_cell.length_c   1.000
_cell.angle_alpha   90.00
_cell.angle_beta   90.00
_cell.angle_gamma   90.00
#
_symmetry.space_group_name_H-M   'P 1'
#
loop_
_entity.id
_entity.type
_entity.pdbx_description
1 polymer ?
#
loop_
_entity_poly.entity_id
_entity_poly.type
_entity_poly.pdbx_seq_one_letter_code
_entity_poly.pdbx_strand_id
1 'polypeptide(L)'
;MRASPRLRERSGVESMFRLAAMMAGLAMASACHASPRTVSANDPSSPLRLERTVKLPGVAGRIDHLAIDLPHMQVFVAEYANGTVDAVDLENGRVLGRITGLHEPQGVAVLSDGQLVVACGDGSVHFYSAADRREMAMLNLGDDADNVRVDARNGHVIVGYGGGALAVIDPATHRLLSTLKLAGHPEGFRLTGGKALINIPDRGSIVAADIDAGTVIATWSTGMRNLNFPLAIAPDGRWFALAYRLPAALQVRSMEGEVVSTRPGCGDADDLFVDGDRFLLVCGAGHVDVSSTTNADSQIVRVATAPGARTGLFVPELHSLIVAIPARGSTSAALWVLKTR
;
A
#
# COMPACT_ATOMS: atom_id res chain seq x y z
N MET A 1 -30.65 -64.50 52.74
CA MET A 1 -31.80 -64.16 53.64
C MET A 1 -32.23 -62.75 53.21
N ARG A 2 -33.40 -62.74 52.59
CA ARG A 2 -34.58 -61.92 52.92
C ARG A 2 -34.30 -60.41 53.01
N ALA A 3 -35.01 -59.46 52.40
CA ALA A 3 -36.21 -59.42 51.57
C ALA A 3 -36.35 -57.98 51.07
N SER A 4 -36.82 -57.81 49.86
CA SER A 4 -37.60 -56.59 49.45
C SER A 4 -38.89 -56.48 50.27
N PRO A 5 -39.54 -55.33 50.41
CA PRO A 5 -40.49 -54.93 49.39
C PRO A 5 -40.79 -53.38 49.16
N ARG A 6 -41.19 -53.12 47.94
CA ARG A 6 -42.42 -52.39 47.48
C ARG A 6 -42.57 -50.87 47.72
N LEU A 7 -42.59 -50.18 46.58
CA LEU A 7 -43.63 -49.30 46.03
C LEU A 7 -44.56 -48.55 46.97
N ARG A 8 -44.61 -47.22 46.82
CA ARG A 8 -45.86 -46.47 46.64
C ARG A 8 -45.64 -45.18 45.82
N GLU A 9 -46.44 -45.12 44.77
CA GLU A 9 -46.76 -43.93 44.03
C GLU A 9 -47.52 -42.92 44.90
N ARG A 10 -47.37 -41.63 44.58
CA ARG A 10 -48.43 -40.61 44.44
C ARG A 10 -47.80 -39.29 43.99
N SER A 11 -48.07 -38.97 42.77
CA SER A 11 -48.99 -37.96 42.24
C SER A 11 -48.63 -36.52 42.58
N GLY A 12 -48.25 -35.80 41.51
CA GLY A 12 -48.89 -34.53 41.12
C GLY A 12 -48.28 -33.27 41.74
N VAL A 13 -47.74 -32.50 40.96
CA VAL A 13 -48.20 -31.17 40.69
C VAL A 13 -47.31 -30.55 39.57
N GLU A 14 -47.99 -30.25 38.50
CA GLU A 14 -47.41 -29.47 37.38
C GLU A 14 -47.00 -28.11 37.90
N SER A 15 -45.72 -27.77 37.66
CA SER A 15 -45.28 -26.40 37.75
C SER A 15 -44.72 -25.99 36.40
N MET A 16 -45.60 -25.31 35.64
CA MET A 16 -45.26 -24.65 34.39
C MET A 16 -44.20 -23.58 34.64
N PHE A 17 -42.93 -23.90 34.39
CA PHE A 17 -41.96 -22.86 34.17
C PHE A 17 -42.03 -22.41 32.70
N ARG A 18 -42.73 -21.28 32.50
CA ARG A 18 -42.69 -20.51 31.27
C ARG A 18 -41.23 -19.99 31.11
N LEU A 19 -40.43 -20.64 30.26
CA LEU A 19 -39.19 -20.10 29.77
C LEU A 19 -39.57 -18.99 28.77
N ALA A 20 -39.58 -17.76 29.23
CA ALA A 20 -39.63 -16.59 28.35
C ALA A 20 -38.29 -16.53 27.60
N ALA A 21 -38.25 -17.04 26.37
CA ALA A 21 -37.16 -16.84 25.44
C ALA A 21 -37.09 -15.35 25.08
N MET A 22 -36.22 -14.61 25.75
CA MET A 22 -35.87 -13.27 25.37
C MET A 22 -34.94 -13.39 24.14
N MET A 23 -35.53 -13.39 22.95
CA MET A 23 -34.81 -13.18 21.71
C MET A 23 -34.39 -11.72 21.70
N ALA A 24 -33.15 -11.44 22.20
CA ALA A 24 -32.47 -10.20 21.92
C ALA A 24 -32.11 -10.23 20.45
N GLY A 25 -32.93 -9.62 19.62
CA GLY A 25 -32.61 -9.36 18.22
C GLY A 25 -31.46 -8.41 18.16
N LEU A 26 -30.26 -8.94 17.89
CA LEU A 26 -29.12 -8.14 17.46
C LEU A 26 -29.50 -7.58 16.09
N ALA A 27 -30.05 -6.38 16.06
CA ALA A 27 -30.18 -5.60 14.84
C ALA A 27 -28.74 -5.28 14.39
N MET A 28 -28.19 -6.13 13.51
CA MET A 28 -27.05 -5.73 12.70
C MET A 28 -27.53 -4.56 11.83
N ALA A 29 -27.19 -3.34 12.25
CA ALA A 29 -27.29 -2.18 11.41
C ALA A 29 -26.33 -2.43 10.23
N SER A 30 -26.83 -3.02 9.13
CA SER A 30 -26.16 -3.01 7.85
C SER A 30 -26.04 -1.54 7.47
N ALA A 31 -24.86 -0.95 7.67
CA ALA A 31 -24.56 0.34 7.11
C ALA A 31 -24.71 0.18 5.58
N CYS A 32 -25.80 0.72 5.03
CA CYS A 32 -26.01 0.77 3.58
C CYS A 32 -25.00 1.75 3.00
N HIS A 33 -23.78 1.28 2.75
CA HIS A 33 -22.84 2.05 1.94
C HIS A 33 -23.40 2.13 0.53
N ALA A 34 -23.50 3.34 -0.01
CA ALA A 34 -23.92 3.54 -1.39
C ALA A 34 -22.94 2.79 -2.33
N SER A 35 -23.45 2.09 -3.31
CA SER A 35 -22.64 1.41 -4.31
C SER A 35 -21.67 2.40 -4.99
N PRO A 36 -20.42 2.00 -5.26
CA PRO A 36 -19.48 2.86 -5.95
C PRO A 36 -20.03 3.35 -7.30
N ARG A 37 -19.89 4.66 -7.56
CA ARG A 37 -20.20 5.24 -8.87
C ARG A 37 -18.98 5.11 -9.77
N THR A 38 -19.07 4.38 -10.87
CA THR A 38 -17.99 4.24 -11.85
C THR A 38 -18.06 5.35 -12.90
N VAL A 39 -16.93 5.97 -13.17
CA VAL A 39 -16.75 7.01 -14.19
C VAL A 39 -15.49 6.74 -15.03
N SER A 40 -15.45 7.25 -16.25
CA SER A 40 -14.23 7.27 -17.04
C SER A 40 -13.31 8.41 -16.58
N ALA A 41 -12.00 8.24 -16.70
CA ALA A 41 -11.05 9.34 -16.50
C ALA A 41 -11.19 10.50 -17.50
N ASN A 42 -11.94 10.30 -18.59
CA ASN A 42 -12.28 11.34 -19.57
C ASN A 42 -13.64 12.02 -19.28
N ASP A 43 -14.40 11.54 -18.29
CA ASP A 43 -15.68 12.14 -17.90
C ASP A 43 -15.43 13.54 -17.28
N PRO A 44 -16.14 14.59 -17.71
CA PRO A 44 -16.05 15.93 -17.12
C PRO A 44 -16.31 15.97 -15.61
N SER A 45 -17.09 15.04 -15.07
CA SER A 45 -17.40 14.92 -13.63
C SER A 45 -16.41 14.03 -12.85
N SER A 46 -15.40 13.47 -13.52
CA SER A 46 -14.41 12.62 -12.87
C SER A 46 -13.52 13.41 -11.90
N PRO A 47 -13.28 12.93 -10.68
CA PRO A 47 -12.33 13.55 -9.76
C PRO A 47 -10.87 13.40 -10.21
N LEU A 48 -10.60 12.46 -11.11
CA LEU A 48 -9.29 12.25 -11.75
C LEU A 48 -9.46 12.29 -13.26
N ARG A 49 -8.78 13.23 -13.91
CA ARG A 49 -8.85 13.42 -15.37
C ARG A 49 -7.59 12.94 -16.05
N LEU A 50 -7.72 12.04 -17.03
CA LEU A 50 -6.58 11.63 -17.86
C LEU A 50 -6.04 12.84 -18.65
N GLU A 51 -4.82 13.24 -18.32
CA GLU A 51 -4.11 14.32 -18.98
C GLU A 51 -3.17 13.79 -20.06
N ARG A 52 -2.48 12.71 -19.75
CA ARG A 52 -1.44 12.16 -20.64
C ARG A 52 -1.33 10.65 -20.49
N THR A 53 -0.98 10.01 -21.60
CA THR A 53 -0.54 8.61 -21.66
C THR A 53 0.87 8.56 -22.22
N VAL A 54 1.80 7.99 -21.46
CA VAL A 54 3.19 7.78 -21.90
C VAL A 54 3.41 6.29 -22.12
N LYS A 55 3.68 5.87 -23.35
CA LYS A 55 3.93 4.46 -23.66
C LYS A 55 5.29 4.00 -23.11
N LEU A 56 5.32 2.75 -22.63
CA LEU A 56 6.53 2.04 -22.20
C LEU A 56 6.81 0.91 -23.19
N PRO A 57 7.59 1.16 -24.25
CA PRO A 57 7.83 0.18 -25.31
C PRO A 57 8.62 -1.03 -24.79
N GLY A 58 8.17 -2.23 -25.14
CA GLY A 58 8.84 -3.48 -24.77
C GLY A 58 8.65 -3.92 -23.32
N VAL A 59 7.82 -3.20 -22.55
CA VAL A 59 7.47 -3.57 -21.18
C VAL A 59 6.29 -4.52 -21.20
N ALA A 60 6.40 -5.64 -20.47
CA ALA A 60 5.36 -6.65 -20.33
C ALA A 60 5.30 -7.17 -18.89
N GLY A 61 4.14 -7.68 -18.48
CA GLY A 61 3.95 -8.23 -17.15
C GLY A 61 3.81 -7.18 -16.05
N ARG A 62 4.22 -7.55 -14.82
CA ARG A 62 4.07 -6.70 -13.62
C ARG A 62 5.01 -5.49 -13.69
N ILE A 63 4.45 -4.33 -13.43
CA ILE A 63 5.15 -3.10 -13.10
C ILE A 63 4.95 -2.87 -11.61
N ASP A 64 5.99 -2.46 -10.90
CA ASP A 64 5.95 -2.20 -9.47
C ASP A 64 6.01 -0.71 -9.15
N HIS A 65 6.81 -0.29 -8.18
CA HIS A 65 6.80 1.08 -7.70
C HIS A 65 7.41 2.09 -8.68
N LEU A 66 7.06 3.35 -8.45
CA LEU A 66 7.52 4.49 -9.21
C LEU A 66 8.16 5.53 -8.28
N ALA A 67 9.13 6.28 -8.79
CA ALA A 67 9.68 7.45 -8.13
C ALA A 67 9.83 8.60 -9.12
N ILE A 68 9.85 9.85 -8.63
CA ILE A 68 9.99 11.04 -9.47
C ILE A 68 11.20 11.87 -9.06
N ASP A 69 11.98 12.27 -10.05
CA ASP A 69 12.88 13.40 -10.00
C ASP A 69 12.08 14.63 -10.45
N LEU A 70 11.46 15.30 -9.48
CA LEU A 70 10.53 16.40 -9.75
C LEU A 70 11.22 17.60 -10.45
N PRO A 71 12.42 18.04 -10.04
CA PRO A 71 13.15 19.10 -10.75
C PRO A 71 13.36 18.86 -12.24
N HIS A 72 13.56 17.60 -12.63
CA HIS A 72 13.79 17.22 -14.02
C HIS A 72 12.56 16.62 -14.71
N MET A 73 11.40 16.59 -14.03
CA MET A 73 10.14 15.98 -14.51
C MET A 73 10.34 14.57 -15.03
N GLN A 74 11.18 13.78 -14.35
CA GLN A 74 11.57 12.44 -14.75
C GLN A 74 11.00 11.40 -13.78
N VAL A 75 10.25 10.43 -14.29
CA VAL A 75 9.74 9.30 -13.51
C VAL A 75 10.56 8.05 -13.79
N PHE A 76 10.96 7.36 -12.72
CA PHE A 76 11.57 6.04 -12.77
C PHE A 76 10.52 4.99 -12.47
N VAL A 77 10.49 3.93 -13.26
CA VAL A 77 9.46 2.89 -13.25
C VAL A 77 10.13 1.53 -13.05
N ALA A 78 9.85 0.88 -11.93
CA ALA A 78 10.33 -0.47 -11.68
C ALA A 78 9.49 -1.49 -12.47
N GLU A 79 10.09 -2.13 -13.47
CA GLU A 79 9.43 -3.07 -14.36
C GLU A 79 9.81 -4.50 -13.91
N TYR A 80 9.18 -4.93 -12.82
CA TYR A 80 9.45 -6.18 -12.11
C TYR A 80 9.67 -7.37 -13.04
N ALA A 81 8.69 -7.63 -13.91
CA ALA A 81 8.72 -8.80 -14.77
C ALA A 81 9.74 -8.72 -15.92
N ASN A 82 10.27 -7.53 -16.20
CA ASN A 82 11.26 -7.31 -17.25
C ASN A 82 12.70 -7.26 -16.72
N GLY A 83 12.89 -7.10 -15.40
CA GLY A 83 14.20 -6.87 -14.81
C GLY A 83 14.83 -5.54 -15.26
N THR A 84 13.99 -4.51 -15.39
CA THR A 84 14.39 -3.20 -15.90
C THR A 84 13.82 -2.04 -15.09
N VAL A 85 14.44 -0.88 -15.22
CA VAL A 85 13.89 0.41 -14.75
C VAL A 85 13.95 1.40 -15.90
N ASP A 86 12.78 1.89 -16.34
CA ASP A 86 12.70 2.96 -17.33
C ASP A 86 12.78 4.35 -16.66
N ALA A 87 13.54 5.24 -17.28
CA ALA A 87 13.53 6.67 -17.01
C ALA A 87 12.61 7.36 -18.03
N VAL A 88 11.56 8.01 -17.56
CA VAL A 88 10.47 8.57 -18.38
C VAL A 88 10.41 10.08 -18.20
N ASP A 89 10.54 10.82 -19.29
CA ASP A 89 10.32 12.25 -19.37
C ASP A 89 8.79 12.53 -19.41
N LEU A 90 8.27 13.09 -18.33
CA LEU A 90 6.84 13.41 -18.24
C LEU A 90 6.43 14.60 -19.10
N GLU A 91 7.33 15.56 -19.34
CA GLU A 91 7.00 16.75 -20.15
C GLU A 91 6.82 16.38 -21.61
N ASN A 92 7.73 15.57 -22.15
CA ASN A 92 7.72 15.19 -23.56
C ASN A 92 7.02 13.85 -23.81
N GLY A 93 6.65 13.11 -22.75
CA GLY A 93 5.90 11.85 -22.86
C GLY A 93 6.68 10.72 -23.52
N ARG A 94 7.96 10.56 -23.17
CA ARG A 94 8.86 9.57 -23.80
C ARG A 94 9.80 8.90 -22.80
N VAL A 95 10.22 7.69 -23.10
CA VAL A 95 11.30 7.01 -22.38
C VAL A 95 12.63 7.61 -22.78
N LEU A 96 13.43 8.03 -21.79
CA LEU A 96 14.77 8.61 -21.97
C LEU A 96 15.85 7.54 -22.04
N GLY A 97 15.63 6.41 -21.36
CA GLY A 97 16.57 5.30 -21.31
C GLY A 97 16.12 4.26 -20.30
N ARG A 98 16.82 3.13 -20.30
CA ARG A 98 16.49 1.93 -19.54
C ARG A 98 17.70 1.37 -18.84
N ILE A 99 17.57 1.09 -17.53
CA ILE A 99 18.48 0.24 -16.76
C ILE A 99 18.05 -1.20 -16.96
N THR A 100 18.98 -2.11 -17.21
CA THR A 100 18.69 -3.52 -17.51
C THR A 100 19.55 -4.45 -16.64
N GLY A 101 19.16 -5.72 -16.56
CA GLY A 101 19.93 -6.75 -15.85
C GLY A 101 19.68 -6.78 -14.35
N LEU A 102 18.57 -6.16 -13.90
CA LEU A 102 18.11 -6.23 -12.51
C LEU A 102 17.30 -7.51 -12.28
N HIS A 103 17.32 -7.99 -11.04
CA HIS A 103 16.54 -9.15 -10.66
C HIS A 103 15.27 -8.69 -9.91
N GLU A 104 14.12 -8.72 -10.60
CA GLU A 104 12.82 -8.33 -10.01
C GLU A 104 12.89 -6.96 -9.31
N PRO A 105 13.16 -5.85 -10.04
CA PRO A 105 13.19 -4.52 -9.42
C PRO A 105 11.80 -4.16 -8.90
N GLN A 106 11.73 -3.76 -7.63
CA GLN A 106 10.51 -3.48 -6.89
C GLN A 106 10.47 -2.03 -6.41
N GLY A 107 11.20 -1.71 -5.36
CA GLY A 107 11.25 -0.38 -4.78
C GLY A 107 12.18 0.56 -5.51
N VAL A 108 11.74 1.80 -5.74
CA VAL A 108 12.56 2.87 -6.32
C VAL A 108 12.42 4.15 -5.51
N ALA A 109 13.49 4.92 -5.39
CA ALA A 109 13.50 6.27 -4.81
C ALA A 109 14.53 7.16 -5.48
N VAL A 110 14.20 8.44 -5.66
CA VAL A 110 15.16 9.47 -6.09
C VAL A 110 15.57 10.29 -4.88
N LEU A 111 16.87 10.48 -4.70
CA LEU A 111 17.45 11.24 -3.60
C LEU A 111 17.68 12.70 -4.02
N SER A 112 17.77 13.59 -3.03
CA SER A 112 17.95 15.02 -3.28
C SER A 112 19.31 15.37 -3.92
N ASP A 113 20.30 14.48 -3.84
CA ASP A 113 21.61 14.60 -4.47
C ASP A 113 21.68 14.05 -5.91
N GLY A 114 20.54 13.61 -6.46
CA GLY A 114 20.42 13.08 -7.81
C GLY A 114 20.77 11.60 -7.95
N GLN A 115 20.81 10.85 -6.86
CA GLN A 115 20.93 9.40 -6.92
C GLN A 115 19.54 8.76 -7.10
N LEU A 116 19.49 7.68 -7.86
CA LEU A 116 18.36 6.76 -7.96
C LEU A 116 18.70 5.49 -7.19
N VAL A 117 17.85 5.09 -6.26
CA VAL A 117 17.96 3.82 -5.53
C VAL A 117 16.96 2.83 -6.11
N VAL A 118 17.41 1.60 -6.35
CA VAL A 118 16.57 0.49 -6.83
C VAL A 118 16.78 -0.70 -5.92
N ALA A 119 15.70 -1.18 -5.30
CA ALA A 119 15.67 -2.41 -4.51
C ALA A 119 15.12 -3.57 -5.35
N CYS A 120 15.71 -4.75 -5.21
CA CYS A 120 15.45 -5.91 -6.05
C CYS A 120 15.12 -7.16 -5.24
N GLY A 121 14.35 -8.08 -5.83
CA GLY A 121 13.88 -9.31 -5.19
C GLY A 121 14.99 -10.29 -4.77
N ASP A 122 16.20 -10.16 -5.30
CA ASP A 122 17.38 -10.92 -4.83
C ASP A 122 18.08 -10.31 -3.62
N GLY A 123 17.51 -9.27 -3.03
CA GLY A 123 18.06 -8.53 -1.90
C GLY A 123 19.11 -7.50 -2.27
N SER A 124 19.42 -7.29 -3.55
CA SER A 124 20.32 -6.23 -3.99
C SER A 124 19.64 -4.87 -3.94
N VAL A 125 20.41 -3.86 -3.52
CA VAL A 125 20.05 -2.44 -3.54
C VAL A 125 21.09 -1.69 -4.36
N HIS A 126 20.68 -1.20 -5.51
CA HIS A 126 21.54 -0.51 -6.46
C HIS A 126 21.40 0.99 -6.33
N PHE A 127 22.50 1.70 -6.50
CA PHE A 127 22.57 3.16 -6.55
C PHE A 127 23.05 3.59 -7.92
N TYR A 128 22.25 4.40 -8.59
CA TYR A 128 22.55 4.94 -9.92
C TYR A 128 22.57 6.47 -9.87
N SER A 129 23.28 7.09 -10.78
CA SER A 129 23.05 8.49 -11.13
C SER A 129 21.73 8.61 -11.88
N ALA A 130 20.77 9.40 -11.37
CA ALA A 130 19.48 9.60 -12.02
C ALA A 130 19.62 10.25 -13.41
N ALA A 131 20.65 11.10 -13.60
CA ALA A 131 20.86 11.85 -14.83
C ALA A 131 21.28 10.97 -16.02
N ASP A 132 22.24 10.05 -15.82
CA ASP A 132 22.82 9.24 -16.89
C ASP A 132 22.62 7.73 -16.70
N ARG A 133 22.00 7.32 -15.58
CA ARG A 133 21.68 5.92 -15.24
C ARG A 133 22.94 5.05 -15.04
N ARG A 134 24.08 5.66 -14.80
CA ARG A 134 25.33 4.95 -14.50
C ARG A 134 25.27 4.41 -13.07
N GLU A 135 25.57 3.13 -12.90
CA GLU A 135 25.68 2.51 -11.58
C GLU A 135 26.86 3.10 -10.80
N MET A 136 26.59 3.48 -9.57
CA MET A 136 27.57 4.08 -8.65
C MET A 136 28.01 3.07 -7.58
N ALA A 137 27.06 2.29 -7.07
CA ALA A 137 27.31 1.29 -6.04
C ALA A 137 26.18 0.24 -5.99
N MET A 138 26.47 -0.88 -5.34
CA MET A 138 25.49 -1.91 -5.01
C MET A 138 25.77 -2.43 -3.60
N LEU A 139 24.71 -2.65 -2.85
CA LEU A 139 24.70 -3.30 -1.54
C LEU A 139 23.79 -4.52 -1.61
N ASN A 140 24.19 -5.65 -1.00
CA ASN A 140 23.34 -6.83 -0.92
C ASN A 140 22.85 -7.00 0.52
N LEU A 141 21.54 -7.00 0.71
CA LEU A 141 20.86 -7.24 1.99
C LEU A 141 20.56 -8.72 2.22
N GLY A 142 20.74 -9.56 1.20
CA GLY A 142 20.67 -11.01 1.28
C GLY A 142 19.41 -11.63 0.71
N ASP A 143 18.26 -10.96 0.79
CA ASP A 143 16.97 -11.51 0.33
C ASP A 143 15.94 -10.38 0.15
N ASP A 144 15.09 -10.47 -0.85
CA ASP A 144 13.84 -9.75 -1.11
C ASP A 144 13.83 -8.29 -0.61
N ALA A 145 14.60 -7.41 -1.27
CA ALA A 145 14.55 -5.98 -1.00
C ALA A 145 13.41 -5.36 -1.81
N ASP A 146 12.43 -4.80 -1.11
CA ASP A 146 11.20 -4.30 -1.72
C ASP A 146 11.07 -2.78 -1.55
N ASN A 147 10.20 -2.33 -0.67
CA ASN A 147 9.86 -0.92 -0.51
C ASN A 147 11.06 -0.06 -0.09
N VAL A 148 11.26 1.05 -0.77
CA VAL A 148 12.29 2.05 -0.47
C VAL A 148 11.63 3.35 -0.01
N ARG A 149 12.14 3.94 1.07
CA ARG A 149 11.76 5.29 1.53
C ARG A 149 13.01 6.09 1.89
N VAL A 150 12.92 7.40 1.78
CA VAL A 150 13.97 8.33 2.17
C VAL A 150 13.53 9.06 3.43
N ASP A 151 14.36 9.02 4.45
CA ASP A 151 14.13 9.82 5.66
C ASP A 151 14.45 11.28 5.38
N ALA A 152 13.43 12.12 5.32
CA ALA A 152 13.56 13.54 5.00
C ALA A 152 14.40 14.34 6.02
N ARG A 153 14.67 13.78 7.23
CA ARG A 153 15.44 14.44 8.27
C ARG A 153 16.95 14.41 7.99
N ASN A 154 17.43 13.33 7.39
CA ASN A 154 18.87 13.08 7.23
C ASN A 154 19.27 12.52 5.86
N GLY A 155 18.29 12.22 4.99
CA GLY A 155 18.53 11.65 3.67
C GLY A 155 18.83 10.15 3.67
N HIS A 156 18.82 9.46 4.81
CA HIS A 156 19.07 8.03 4.85
C HIS A 156 18.01 7.26 4.05
N VAL A 157 18.45 6.22 3.37
CA VAL A 157 17.59 5.31 2.62
C VAL A 157 17.14 4.19 3.54
N ILE A 158 15.83 3.98 3.62
CA ILE A 158 15.24 2.91 4.41
C ILE A 158 14.66 1.89 3.44
N VAL A 159 15.08 0.63 3.56
CA VAL A 159 14.66 -0.46 2.68
C VAL A 159 14.03 -1.57 3.49
N GLY A 160 12.80 -1.97 3.13
CA GLY A 160 12.17 -3.19 3.63
C GLY A 160 12.78 -4.40 2.94
N TYR A 161 13.15 -5.47 3.70
CA TYR A 161 13.77 -6.63 3.06
C TYR A 161 13.61 -7.93 3.85
N GLY A 162 13.79 -9.03 3.13
CA GLY A 162 13.88 -10.39 3.65
C GLY A 162 12.65 -10.82 4.45
N GLY A 163 12.84 -11.82 5.27
CA GLY A 163 11.78 -12.35 6.14
C GLY A 163 11.37 -11.43 7.30
N GLY A 164 11.92 -10.20 7.40
CA GLY A 164 11.51 -9.23 8.42
C GLY A 164 12.60 -8.28 8.89
N ALA A 165 12.90 -7.23 8.11
CA ALA A 165 13.80 -6.17 8.55
C ALA A 165 13.58 -4.86 7.78
N LEU A 166 13.98 -3.72 8.38
CA LEU A 166 14.29 -2.48 7.68
C LEU A 166 15.80 -2.22 7.76
N ALA A 167 16.43 -2.03 6.61
CA ALA A 167 17.80 -1.55 6.51
C ALA A 167 17.81 -0.03 6.53
N VAL A 168 18.73 0.57 7.28
CA VAL A 168 19.06 2.00 7.24
C VAL A 168 20.39 2.13 6.52
N ILE A 169 20.42 2.82 5.39
CA ILE A 169 21.59 2.95 4.50
C ILE A 169 21.98 4.41 4.39
N ASP A 170 23.26 4.69 4.54
CA ASP A 170 23.84 6.01 4.23
C ASP A 170 24.10 6.12 2.72
N PRO A 171 23.38 7.00 1.99
CA PRO A 171 23.56 7.12 0.55
C PRO A 171 24.88 7.78 0.14
N ALA A 172 25.54 8.51 1.05
CA ALA A 172 26.83 9.14 0.73
C ALA A 172 27.99 8.13 0.70
N THR A 173 27.91 7.10 1.53
CA THR A 173 28.92 6.04 1.61
C THR A 173 28.45 4.71 1.04
N HIS A 174 27.18 4.58 0.69
CA HIS A 174 26.51 3.37 0.23
C HIS A 174 26.67 2.20 1.22
N ARG A 175 26.62 2.49 2.54
CA ARG A 175 26.82 1.49 3.58
C ARG A 175 25.59 1.31 4.45
N LEU A 176 25.36 0.07 4.84
CA LEU A 176 24.39 -0.27 5.87
C LEU A 176 24.84 0.33 7.21
N LEU A 177 24.03 1.19 7.80
CA LEU A 177 24.27 1.80 9.11
C LEU A 177 23.68 0.93 10.23
N SER A 178 22.45 0.49 10.06
CA SER A 178 21.75 -0.34 11.04
C SER A 178 20.66 -1.17 10.40
N THR A 179 20.15 -2.14 11.17
CA THR A 179 19.04 -3.00 10.80
C THR A 179 18.01 -3.02 11.94
N LEU A 180 16.77 -2.67 11.64
CA LEU A 180 15.65 -2.84 12.54
C LEU A 180 14.97 -4.17 12.23
N LYS A 181 14.94 -5.12 13.19
CA LYS A 181 14.32 -6.42 13.01
C LYS A 181 12.80 -6.36 13.22
N LEU A 182 12.07 -7.05 12.37
CA LEU A 182 10.63 -7.18 12.38
C LEU A 182 10.21 -8.65 12.50
N ALA A 183 8.96 -8.89 12.88
CA ALA A 183 8.45 -10.27 13.04
C ALA A 183 8.12 -10.95 11.70
N GLY A 184 7.99 -10.20 10.61
CA GLY A 184 7.65 -10.70 9.28
C GLY A 184 8.03 -9.71 8.20
N HIS A 185 7.82 -10.07 6.92
CA HIS A 185 8.19 -9.27 5.76
C HIS A 185 7.48 -7.89 5.77
N PRO A 186 8.23 -6.77 5.69
CA PRO A 186 7.65 -5.44 5.63
C PRO A 186 7.17 -5.12 4.21
N GLU A 187 5.90 -4.87 4.08
CA GLU A 187 5.26 -4.34 2.87
C GLU A 187 5.20 -2.81 2.92
N GLY A 188 4.13 -2.20 2.42
CA GLY A 188 3.99 -0.74 2.44
C GLY A 188 4.27 -0.13 3.81
N PHE A 189 5.26 0.76 3.87
CA PHE A 189 5.56 1.53 5.07
C PHE A 189 5.72 3.02 4.77
N ARG A 190 5.59 3.84 5.83
CA ARG A 190 5.75 5.30 5.76
C ARG A 190 6.57 5.79 6.95
N LEU A 191 7.34 6.84 6.71
CA LEU A 191 8.17 7.49 7.72
C LEU A 191 7.51 8.77 8.22
N THR A 192 7.61 9.02 9.51
CA THR A 192 7.15 10.26 10.14
C THR A 192 7.94 10.54 11.41
N GLY A 193 8.64 11.68 11.49
CA GLY A 193 9.35 12.13 12.70
C GLY A 193 10.33 11.12 13.30
N GLY A 194 11.08 10.35 12.47
CA GLY A 194 12.00 9.33 12.93
C GLY A 194 11.37 7.97 13.24
N LYS A 195 10.05 7.86 13.03
CA LYS A 195 9.31 6.61 13.19
C LYS A 195 8.91 6.05 11.84
N ALA A 196 8.71 4.75 11.79
CA ALA A 196 8.10 4.05 10.67
C ALA A 196 6.77 3.41 11.12
N LEU A 197 5.73 3.55 10.28
CA LEU A 197 4.53 2.72 10.34
C LEU A 197 4.63 1.70 9.23
N ILE A 198 4.51 0.41 9.55
CA ILE A 198 4.89 -0.70 8.67
C ILE A 198 3.78 -1.73 8.65
N ASN A 199 3.32 -2.10 7.47
CA ASN A 199 2.43 -3.24 7.27
C ASN A 199 3.25 -4.55 7.28
N ILE A 200 2.78 -5.55 8.03
CA ILE A 200 3.35 -6.90 8.08
C ILE A 200 2.23 -7.91 7.77
N PRO A 201 1.90 -8.12 6.49
CA PRO A 201 0.72 -8.91 6.10
C PRO A 201 0.80 -10.38 6.49
N ASP A 202 1.98 -11.00 6.44
CA ASP A 202 2.22 -12.39 6.81
C ASP A 202 2.05 -12.65 8.32
N ARG A 203 2.00 -11.59 9.14
CA ARG A 203 1.72 -11.62 10.58
C ARG A 203 0.35 -11.04 10.93
N GLY A 204 -0.39 -10.55 9.97
CA GLY A 204 -1.67 -9.88 10.21
C GLY A 204 -1.49 -8.70 11.19
N SER A 205 -0.46 -7.89 10.99
CA SER A 205 -0.11 -6.81 11.92
C SER A 205 0.32 -5.53 11.23
N ILE A 206 0.30 -4.46 12.01
CA ILE A 206 0.89 -3.16 11.70
C ILE A 206 1.87 -2.86 12.84
N VAL A 207 3.04 -2.38 12.50
CA VAL A 207 4.11 -2.08 13.45
C VAL A 207 4.43 -0.59 13.42
N ALA A 208 4.55 0.02 14.59
CA ALA A 208 5.22 1.30 14.77
C ALA A 208 6.63 1.04 15.31
N ALA A 209 7.63 1.62 14.70
CA ALA A 209 9.03 1.44 15.09
C ALA A 209 9.78 2.78 15.13
N ASP A 210 10.76 2.88 16.00
CA ASP A 210 11.73 3.97 16.05
C ASP A 210 12.93 3.59 15.18
N ILE A 211 13.17 4.35 14.12
CA ILE A 211 14.25 4.07 13.17
C ILE A 211 15.62 4.37 13.78
N ASP A 212 15.70 5.44 14.56
CA ASP A 212 16.98 5.88 15.17
C ASP A 212 17.41 4.94 16.30
N ALA A 213 16.45 4.51 17.13
CA ALA A 213 16.72 3.54 18.20
C ALA A 213 16.80 2.09 17.68
N GLY A 214 16.34 1.80 16.46
CA GLY A 214 16.29 0.45 15.89
C GLY A 214 15.34 -0.48 16.64
N THR A 215 14.23 0.03 17.21
CA THR A 215 13.32 -0.74 18.07
C THR A 215 11.85 -0.62 17.65
N VAL A 216 11.11 -1.71 17.88
CA VAL A 216 9.65 -1.71 17.73
C VAL A 216 9.03 -1.00 18.94
N ILE A 217 8.16 -0.01 18.68
CA ILE A 217 7.43 0.75 19.70
C ILE A 217 6.10 0.08 20.03
N ALA A 218 5.36 -0.33 18.99
CA ALA A 218 4.05 -0.95 19.12
C ALA A 218 3.77 -1.91 17.98
N THR A 219 2.89 -2.88 18.23
CA THR A 219 2.37 -3.80 17.23
C THR A 219 0.86 -3.92 17.42
N TRP A 220 0.12 -3.68 16.35
CA TRP A 220 -1.34 -3.75 16.34
C TRP A 220 -1.84 -4.85 15.40
N SER A 221 -2.73 -5.70 15.90
CA SER A 221 -3.36 -6.74 15.09
C SER A 221 -4.31 -6.12 14.06
N THR A 222 -4.37 -6.74 12.89
CA THR A 222 -5.37 -6.46 11.86
C THR A 222 -6.70 -7.19 12.10
N GLY A 223 -6.76 -8.07 13.13
CA GLY A 223 -7.92 -8.90 13.43
C GLY A 223 -8.15 -9.95 12.37
N MET A 224 -9.39 -10.03 11.86
CA MET A 224 -9.76 -10.95 10.78
C MET A 224 -9.44 -10.42 9.37
N ARG A 225 -8.87 -9.22 9.25
CA ARG A 225 -8.47 -8.65 7.96
C ARG A 225 -7.03 -9.01 7.66
N ASN A 226 -6.79 -9.39 6.43
CA ASN A 226 -5.48 -9.88 5.98
C ASN A 226 -5.03 -9.12 4.72
N LEU A 227 -3.73 -9.29 4.40
CA LEU A 227 -3.14 -8.76 3.18
C LEU A 227 -3.23 -7.22 3.16
N ASN A 228 -2.67 -6.59 4.20
CA ASN A 228 -2.54 -5.13 4.33
C ASN A 228 -1.27 -4.66 3.62
N PHE A 229 -1.38 -4.33 2.34
CA PHE A 229 -0.25 -3.88 1.53
C PHE A 229 -0.07 -2.36 1.57
N PRO A 230 -1.03 -1.52 1.11
CA PRO A 230 -0.82 -0.08 1.06
C PRO A 230 -1.01 0.58 2.43
N LEU A 231 -0.25 1.65 2.65
CA LEU A 231 -0.35 2.49 3.83
C LEU A 231 -0.11 3.95 3.45
N ALA A 232 -0.90 4.87 4.02
CA ALA A 232 -0.72 6.31 3.91
C ALA A 232 -0.83 6.96 5.29
N ILE A 233 -0.05 8.02 5.53
CA ILE A 233 -0.16 8.87 6.72
C ILE A 233 -0.87 10.16 6.31
N ALA A 234 -1.74 10.68 7.16
CA ALA A 234 -2.36 11.98 6.98
C ALA A 234 -1.30 13.10 6.87
N PRO A 235 -1.49 14.12 6.04
CA PRO A 235 -0.55 15.24 5.93
C PRO A 235 -0.29 15.95 7.27
N ASP A 236 -1.27 15.96 8.16
CA ASP A 236 -1.16 16.55 9.51
C ASP A 236 -0.57 15.58 10.57
N GLY A 237 -0.25 14.35 10.19
CA GLY A 237 0.33 13.33 11.05
C GLY A 237 -0.58 12.79 12.16
N ARG A 238 -1.89 13.08 12.16
CA ARG A 238 -2.80 12.70 13.24
C ARG A 238 -3.41 11.31 13.12
N TRP A 239 -3.40 10.72 11.92
CA TRP A 239 -3.93 9.40 11.63
C TRP A 239 -3.18 8.77 10.46
N PHE A 240 -3.34 7.47 10.32
CA PHE A 240 -2.91 6.74 9.13
C PHE A 240 -4.05 5.88 8.58
N ALA A 241 -3.94 5.53 7.32
CA ALA A 241 -4.88 4.66 6.64
C ALA A 241 -4.15 3.51 5.94
N LEU A 242 -4.82 2.38 5.84
CA LEU A 242 -4.34 1.20 5.13
C LEU A 242 -5.50 0.49 4.46
N ALA A 243 -5.23 -0.25 3.41
CA ALA A 243 -6.22 -1.10 2.79
C ALA A 243 -5.88 -2.57 2.96
N TYR A 244 -6.93 -3.38 3.10
CA TYR A 244 -6.88 -4.84 3.18
C TYR A 244 -7.44 -5.43 1.91
N ARG A 245 -6.83 -6.51 1.43
CA ARG A 245 -7.36 -7.25 0.29
C ARG A 245 -8.43 -8.26 0.68
N LEU A 246 -8.38 -8.82 1.91
CA LEU A 246 -9.30 -9.86 2.34
C LEU A 246 -9.67 -9.77 3.84
N PRO A 247 -10.96 -9.54 4.20
CA PRO A 247 -11.97 -8.93 3.34
C PRO A 247 -11.57 -7.52 2.92
N ALA A 248 -11.92 -7.14 1.69
CA ALA A 248 -11.54 -5.85 1.12
C ALA A 248 -12.08 -4.69 1.93
N ALA A 249 -11.21 -3.81 2.41
CA ALA A 249 -11.56 -2.66 3.23
C ALA A 249 -10.48 -1.58 3.18
N LEU A 250 -10.89 -0.33 3.36
CA LEU A 250 -10.03 0.79 3.70
C LEU A 250 -10.30 1.17 5.16
N GLN A 251 -9.27 1.20 5.98
CA GLN A 251 -9.37 1.49 7.40
C GLN A 251 -8.51 2.69 7.78
N VAL A 252 -9.07 3.60 8.58
CA VAL A 252 -8.36 4.70 9.20
C VAL A 252 -8.09 4.35 10.66
N ARG A 253 -6.87 4.61 11.13
CA ARG A 253 -6.46 4.42 12.52
C ARG A 253 -5.82 5.68 13.09
N SER A 254 -5.94 5.88 14.39
CA SER A 254 -5.15 6.89 15.12
C SER A 254 -3.66 6.49 15.10
N MET A 255 -2.78 7.43 15.44
CA MET A 255 -1.34 7.14 15.54
C MET A 255 -1.00 6.17 16.70
N GLU A 256 -1.95 5.94 17.62
CA GLU A 256 -1.88 4.93 18.69
C GLU A 256 -2.41 3.56 18.25
N GLY A 257 -2.86 3.45 16.97
CA GLY A 257 -3.30 2.19 16.36
C GLY A 257 -4.79 1.88 16.55
N GLU A 258 -5.57 2.76 17.18
CA GLU A 258 -7.01 2.57 17.34
C GLU A 258 -7.77 2.75 16.04
N VAL A 259 -8.76 1.89 15.79
CA VAL A 259 -9.60 1.98 14.60
C VAL A 259 -10.57 3.16 14.73
N VAL A 260 -10.41 4.14 13.85
CA VAL A 260 -11.28 5.33 13.76
C VAL A 260 -12.47 5.06 12.84
N SER A 261 -12.21 4.51 11.66
CA SER A 261 -13.27 4.16 10.71
C SER A 261 -12.86 3.00 9.81
N THR A 262 -13.85 2.32 9.25
CA THR A 262 -13.65 1.27 8.24
C THR A 262 -14.73 1.44 7.17
N ARG A 263 -14.34 1.33 5.91
CA ARG A 263 -15.24 1.44 4.75
C ARG A 263 -14.89 0.38 3.69
N PRO A 264 -15.75 0.15 2.71
CA PRO A 264 -15.41 -0.71 1.57
C PRO A 264 -14.12 -0.25 0.89
N GLY A 265 -13.31 -1.21 0.43
CA GLY A 265 -12.11 -1.02 -0.39
C GLY A 265 -12.12 -1.97 -1.56
N CYS A 266 -10.99 -2.11 -2.23
CA CYS A 266 -10.81 -3.09 -3.31
C CYS A 266 -9.86 -4.23 -2.89
N GLY A 267 -10.12 -5.43 -3.41
CA GLY A 267 -9.41 -6.66 -3.04
C GLY A 267 -8.01 -6.81 -3.64
N ASP A 268 -7.54 -5.86 -4.43
CA ASP A 268 -6.24 -5.92 -5.11
C ASP A 268 -5.60 -4.53 -5.15
N ALA A 269 -5.48 -3.90 -3.97
CA ALA A 269 -4.82 -2.60 -3.80
C ALA A 269 -3.36 -2.78 -3.44
N ASP A 270 -2.47 -2.00 -4.08
CA ASP A 270 -1.06 -1.89 -3.72
C ASP A 270 -0.67 -0.48 -3.27
N ASP A 271 -1.33 0.55 -3.77
CA ASP A 271 -1.02 1.93 -3.38
C ASP A 271 -2.24 2.69 -2.85
N LEU A 272 -1.97 3.49 -1.83
CA LEU A 272 -2.93 4.39 -1.18
C LEU A 272 -2.26 5.75 -0.95
N PHE A 273 -2.97 6.81 -1.35
CA PHE A 273 -2.52 8.19 -1.17
C PHE A 273 -3.61 9.04 -0.54
N VAL A 274 -3.19 10.16 0.03
CA VAL A 274 -4.07 11.22 0.54
C VAL A 274 -3.85 12.49 -0.28
N ASP A 275 -4.92 13.01 -0.88
CA ASP A 275 -4.95 14.26 -1.62
C ASP A 275 -5.99 15.18 -1.00
N GLY A 276 -5.54 16.11 -0.14
CA GLY A 276 -6.43 16.98 0.63
C GLY A 276 -7.37 16.17 1.53
N ASP A 277 -8.67 16.24 1.24
CA ASP A 277 -9.73 15.52 1.95
C ASP A 277 -10.14 14.20 1.26
N ARG A 278 -9.30 13.65 0.37
CA ARG A 278 -9.60 12.45 -0.41
C ARG A 278 -8.55 11.36 -0.24
N PHE A 279 -9.00 10.12 -0.21
CA PHE A 279 -8.18 8.94 -0.47
C PHE A 279 -8.16 8.65 -1.96
N LEU A 280 -6.98 8.26 -2.46
CA LEU A 280 -6.78 7.71 -3.79
C LEU A 280 -6.27 6.28 -3.61
N LEU A 281 -7.14 5.28 -3.76
CA LEU A 281 -6.81 3.87 -3.62
C LEU A 281 -6.68 3.24 -5.00
N VAL A 282 -5.47 2.84 -5.37
CA VAL A 282 -5.18 2.24 -6.68
C VAL A 282 -5.47 0.74 -6.63
N CYS A 283 -6.38 0.28 -7.49
CA CYS A 283 -6.96 -1.05 -7.46
C CYS A 283 -6.63 -1.85 -8.73
N GLY A 284 -5.97 -2.99 -8.58
CA GLY A 284 -5.57 -3.84 -9.70
C GLY A 284 -6.70 -4.40 -10.53
N ALA A 285 -7.95 -4.33 -10.04
CA ALA A 285 -9.14 -4.63 -10.85
C ALA A 285 -9.37 -3.63 -12.00
N GLY A 286 -8.59 -2.56 -12.08
CA GLY A 286 -8.60 -1.56 -13.16
C GLY A 286 -9.38 -0.31 -12.82
N HIS A 287 -9.18 0.21 -11.64
CA HIS A 287 -9.76 1.51 -11.24
C HIS A 287 -8.98 2.15 -10.09
N VAL A 288 -9.22 3.44 -9.88
CA VAL A 288 -8.84 4.16 -8.67
C VAL A 288 -10.13 4.51 -7.92
N ASP A 289 -10.24 4.05 -6.66
CA ASP A 289 -11.35 4.45 -5.79
C ASP A 289 -10.98 5.77 -5.10
N VAL A 290 -11.80 6.80 -5.35
CA VAL A 290 -11.70 8.13 -4.72
C VAL A 290 -12.80 8.25 -3.68
N SER A 291 -12.42 8.49 -2.41
CA SER A 291 -13.36 8.60 -1.30
C SER A 291 -12.93 9.68 -0.31
N SER A 292 -13.86 10.21 0.49
CA SER A 292 -13.54 11.26 1.46
C SER A 292 -12.72 10.73 2.62
N THR A 293 -11.76 11.51 3.12
CA THR A 293 -11.02 11.20 4.35
C THR A 293 -11.84 11.49 5.61
N THR A 294 -12.82 12.40 5.52
CA THR A 294 -13.59 12.91 6.65
C THR A 294 -14.98 12.30 6.81
N ASN A 295 -15.53 11.71 5.74
CA ASN A 295 -16.86 11.08 5.75
C ASN A 295 -16.77 9.64 5.24
N ALA A 296 -16.81 8.67 6.16
CA ALA A 296 -16.71 7.25 5.85
C ALA A 296 -17.89 6.71 5.03
N ASP A 297 -19.07 7.34 5.14
CA ASP A 297 -20.31 6.93 4.45
C ASP A 297 -20.48 7.63 3.10
N SER A 298 -19.56 8.52 2.71
CA SER A 298 -19.60 9.16 1.40
C SER A 298 -19.51 8.15 0.26
N GLN A 299 -20.21 8.44 -0.82
CA GLN A 299 -20.14 7.62 -2.02
C GLN A 299 -18.71 7.54 -2.57
N ILE A 300 -18.23 6.34 -2.83
CA ILE A 300 -16.95 6.10 -3.51
C ILE A 300 -17.14 6.39 -5.00
N VAL A 301 -16.26 7.23 -5.57
CA VAL A 301 -16.17 7.43 -7.01
C VAL A 301 -15.05 6.55 -7.56
N ARG A 302 -15.41 5.61 -8.40
CA ARG A 302 -14.51 4.66 -9.05
C ARG A 302 -14.10 5.16 -10.41
N VAL A 303 -12.87 5.63 -10.54
CA VAL A 303 -12.33 6.09 -11.82
C VAL A 303 -11.71 4.93 -12.56
N ALA A 304 -12.26 4.57 -13.73
CA ALA A 304 -11.78 3.44 -14.51
C ALA A 304 -10.35 3.67 -15.04
N THR A 305 -9.50 2.65 -14.86
CA THR A 305 -8.15 2.54 -15.44
C THR A 305 -8.06 1.26 -16.30
N ALA A 306 -7.05 0.44 -16.10
CA ALA A 306 -6.90 -0.82 -16.81
C ALA A 306 -6.70 -1.99 -15.84
N PRO A 307 -7.23 -3.19 -16.12
CA PRO A 307 -6.98 -4.37 -15.30
C PRO A 307 -5.50 -4.65 -15.13
N GLY A 308 -5.07 -4.89 -13.88
CA GLY A 308 -3.68 -5.08 -13.47
C GLY A 308 -2.95 -3.78 -13.08
N ALA A 309 -3.54 -2.61 -13.31
CA ALA A 309 -3.00 -1.31 -12.90
C ALA A 309 -3.23 -1.11 -11.40
N ARG A 310 -2.30 -1.61 -10.57
CA ARG A 310 -2.41 -1.62 -9.10
C ARG A 310 -1.45 -0.66 -8.41
N THR A 311 -0.39 -0.24 -9.09
CA THR A 311 0.66 0.63 -8.55
C THR A 311 0.61 2.01 -9.18
N GLY A 312 0.98 3.01 -8.40
CA GLY A 312 0.98 4.40 -8.82
C GLY A 312 1.91 5.26 -7.99
N LEU A 313 1.96 6.54 -8.33
CA LEU A 313 2.70 7.57 -7.63
C LEU A 313 1.86 8.84 -7.59
N PHE A 314 1.49 9.30 -6.41
CA PHE A 314 0.86 10.61 -6.27
C PHE A 314 1.93 11.68 -6.07
N VAL A 315 1.88 12.73 -6.88
CA VAL A 315 2.79 13.86 -6.86
C VAL A 315 1.97 15.12 -6.54
N PRO A 316 1.94 15.54 -5.27
CA PRO A 316 1.13 16.68 -4.81
C PRO A 316 1.45 17.97 -5.55
N GLU A 317 2.73 18.24 -5.82
CA GLU A 317 3.21 19.45 -6.50
C GLU A 317 2.68 19.57 -7.93
N LEU A 318 2.38 18.45 -8.54
CA LEU A 318 1.80 18.37 -9.88
C LEU A 318 0.29 18.17 -9.85
N HIS A 319 -0.33 18.06 -8.67
CA HIS A 319 -1.73 17.65 -8.54
C HIS A 319 -2.05 16.45 -9.44
N SER A 320 -1.20 15.42 -9.41
CA SER A 320 -1.29 14.30 -10.36
C SER A 320 -1.05 12.96 -9.68
N LEU A 321 -1.88 11.98 -10.04
CA LEU A 321 -1.64 10.56 -9.78
C LEU A 321 -1.13 9.92 -11.07
N ILE A 322 0.07 9.37 -11.03
CA ILE A 322 0.65 8.60 -12.12
C ILE A 322 0.35 7.12 -11.84
N VAL A 323 -0.32 6.44 -12.76
CA VAL A 323 -0.71 5.03 -12.64
C VAL A 323 0.03 4.20 -13.66
N ALA A 324 0.67 3.13 -13.21
CA ALA A 324 1.34 2.16 -14.09
C ALA A 324 0.31 1.22 -14.72
N ILE A 325 0.21 1.26 -16.04
CA ILE A 325 -0.69 0.43 -16.83
C ILE A 325 0.11 -0.71 -17.45
N PRO A 326 -0.11 -1.98 -17.05
CA PRO A 326 0.60 -3.12 -17.65
C PRO A 326 0.15 -3.38 -19.08
N ALA A 327 1.04 -3.97 -19.90
CA ALA A 327 0.69 -4.42 -21.23
C ALA A 327 -0.38 -5.51 -21.18
N ARG A 328 -1.33 -5.49 -22.13
CA ARG A 328 -2.39 -6.50 -22.24
C ARG A 328 -2.84 -6.70 -23.69
N GLY A 329 -2.72 -7.93 -24.16
CA GLY A 329 -3.02 -8.26 -25.56
C GLY A 329 -2.19 -7.41 -26.52
N SER A 330 -2.82 -6.63 -27.38
CA SER A 330 -2.15 -5.69 -28.29
C SER A 330 -1.87 -4.31 -27.71
N THR A 331 -2.32 -4.04 -26.46
CA THR A 331 -2.10 -2.74 -25.80
C THR A 331 -0.75 -2.76 -25.08
N SER A 332 0.14 -1.84 -25.44
CA SER A 332 1.43 -1.65 -24.78
C SER A 332 1.26 -1.15 -23.34
N ALA A 333 2.24 -1.46 -22.49
CA ALA A 333 2.34 -0.83 -21.18
C ALA A 333 2.47 0.70 -21.29
N ALA A 334 1.99 1.41 -20.30
CA ALA A 334 2.01 2.86 -20.29
C ALA A 334 1.96 3.44 -18.87
N LEU A 335 2.35 4.70 -18.72
CA LEU A 335 1.97 5.52 -17.58
C LEU A 335 0.76 6.39 -17.95
N TRP A 336 -0.26 6.38 -17.11
CA TRP A 336 -1.34 7.35 -17.18
C TRP A 336 -1.12 8.44 -16.15
N VAL A 337 -1.05 9.68 -16.59
CA VAL A 337 -1.00 10.86 -15.74
C VAL A 337 -2.42 11.38 -15.55
N LEU A 338 -2.93 11.25 -14.34
CA LEU A 338 -4.29 11.61 -13.95
C LEU A 338 -4.23 12.89 -13.09
N LYS A 339 -4.75 13.99 -13.59
CA LYS A 339 -4.90 15.25 -12.82
C LYS A 339 -5.99 15.11 -11.77
N THR A 340 -5.68 15.48 -10.52
CA THR A 340 -6.68 15.66 -9.47
C THR A 340 -7.41 17.00 -9.64
N ARG A 341 -8.68 17.07 -9.21
CA ARG A 341 -9.56 18.26 -9.33
C ARG A 341 -10.07 18.70 -7.98
#